data_d64814275d9251197bb36d20dcdb922b
#
_entry.id   d64814275d9251197bb36d20dcdb922b
#
_cell.length_a   1.000
_cell.length_b   1.000
_cell.length_c   1.000
_cell.angle_alpha   90.00
_cell.angle_beta   90.00
_cell.angle_gamma   90.00
#
_symmetry.space_group_name_H-M   'P 1'
#
loop_
_entity.id
_entity.type
_entity.pdbx_description
1 polymer ?
#
loop_
_entity_poly.entity_id
_entity_poly.type
_entity_poly.pdbx_seq_one_letter_code
_entity_poly.pdbx_strand_id
1 'polypeptide(L)'
;MKIYRPADSCFEEMKNRMNRRALPENSVRDTVDSIIQDVAARGDAALFDYAARFDKVTLDSGSLFVTAEELAEAEAAVEESVKEAIAASLKNIHYFSDRSRRQDWSGVNAQGVEVAERFLPYDRVGIYIPGGKAPLVSTSIMTGGFAQAAGVREIVAATPCGPDGRVNPALLYALKASGATEIIKIGGAQAIAALALGTESVKPVEKIFGPGNRFVVEAKRQLVGAVAIDLLPGPSEVMVLADETADAEFLAADLLAQGEHGPDSVVVFVTTSEELLERVEAEVERQAALLSRGAIIREVLDKHAYGFLVSSIQEGVDLVNAFAPEHLVLVTEDEESVLAAIRTAGAIYAGALSTVACGDFLAGPSHTLPTGGAGKSFSGLRADQFQRRTSVVRMNGDAVLRSAPYVAEFARVEGLDAHNHSLQVRALRVNP
;
A
#
# COMPACT_ATOMS: atom_id res chain seq x y z
N MET A 1 9.24 18.93 18.93
CA MET A 1 9.87 17.62 18.66
C MET A 1 10.76 17.19 19.82
N LYS A 2 11.03 15.86 19.95
CA LYS A 2 12.03 15.32 20.90
C LYS A 2 13.38 15.24 20.18
N ILE A 3 14.33 16.08 20.59
CA ILE A 3 15.64 16.20 19.92
C ILE A 3 16.66 15.29 20.60
N TYR A 4 17.44 14.60 19.78
CA TYR A 4 18.51 13.68 20.20
C TYR A 4 19.84 14.08 19.53
N ARG A 5 20.88 14.24 20.35
CA ARG A 5 22.23 14.64 19.93
C ARG A 5 23.24 13.56 20.28
N PRO A 6 24.37 13.44 19.57
CA PRO A 6 25.41 12.44 19.89
C PRO A 6 25.93 12.50 21.33
N ALA A 7 25.86 13.66 21.98
CA ALA A 7 26.27 13.83 23.38
C ALA A 7 25.23 13.32 24.40
N ASP A 8 24.00 13.05 23.98
CA ASP A 8 22.92 12.59 24.86
C ASP A 8 23.13 11.13 25.26
N SER A 9 23.02 10.83 26.54
CA SER A 9 23.21 9.45 27.04
C SER A 9 22.23 8.42 26.46
N CYS A 10 21.08 8.87 25.96
CA CYS A 10 20.04 8.03 25.33
C CYS A 10 20.11 8.00 23.80
N PHE A 11 21.05 8.69 23.16
CA PHE A 11 21.12 8.82 21.70
C PHE A 11 21.17 7.45 20.99
N GLU A 12 22.10 6.59 21.38
CA GLU A 12 22.23 5.25 20.80
C GLU A 12 21.04 4.35 21.11
N GLU A 13 20.45 4.46 22.28
CA GLU A 13 19.21 3.74 22.60
C GLU A 13 18.09 4.17 21.67
N MET A 14 17.91 5.46 21.44
CA MET A 14 16.86 5.99 20.57
C MET A 14 17.08 5.62 19.10
N LYS A 15 18.33 5.68 18.59
CA LYS A 15 18.66 5.15 17.24
C LYS A 15 18.29 3.68 17.11
N ASN A 16 18.62 2.87 18.11
CA ASN A 16 18.27 1.45 18.10
C ASN A 16 16.75 1.21 18.12
N ARG A 17 15.98 2.05 18.82
CA ARG A 17 14.51 2.00 18.80
C ARG A 17 13.92 2.35 17.44
N MET A 18 14.61 3.13 16.62
CA MET A 18 14.20 3.37 15.23
C MET A 18 14.32 2.13 14.35
N ASN A 19 15.15 1.13 14.71
CA ASN A 19 15.25 -0.16 14.01
C ASN A 19 14.09 -1.08 14.39
N ARG A 20 12.91 -0.75 13.96
CA ARG A 20 11.66 -1.44 14.28
C ARG A 20 11.22 -2.41 13.17
N ARG A 21 10.30 -3.29 13.53
CA ARG A 21 9.53 -4.13 12.61
C ARG A 21 8.07 -3.97 12.92
N ALA A 22 7.24 -3.86 11.89
CA ALA A 22 5.80 -3.88 12.05
C ALA A 22 5.38 -5.20 12.73
N LEU A 23 4.79 -5.07 13.91
CA LEU A 23 4.21 -6.19 14.63
C LEU A 23 2.69 -6.03 14.63
N PRO A 24 1.93 -7.11 14.44
CA PRO A 24 0.48 -7.06 14.54
C PRO A 24 0.05 -6.58 15.91
N GLU A 25 -0.92 -5.68 15.95
CA GLU A 25 -1.55 -5.25 17.19
C GLU A 25 -2.57 -6.32 17.64
N ASN A 26 -2.33 -6.95 18.81
CA ASN A 26 -3.19 -8.03 19.31
C ASN A 26 -4.48 -7.51 20.00
N SER A 27 -4.58 -6.22 20.28
CA SER A 27 -5.69 -5.64 21.07
C SER A 27 -7.07 -5.79 20.44
N VAL A 28 -7.16 -5.96 19.10
CA VAL A 28 -8.43 -6.09 18.37
C VAL A 28 -8.66 -7.48 17.79
N ARG A 29 -7.73 -8.40 17.99
CA ARG A 29 -7.73 -9.73 17.35
C ARG A 29 -9.03 -10.50 17.56
N ASP A 30 -9.44 -10.68 18.80
CA ASP A 30 -10.62 -11.50 19.13
C ASP A 30 -11.92 -10.84 18.66
N THR A 31 -11.96 -9.51 18.70
CA THR A 31 -13.10 -8.75 18.14
C THR A 31 -13.23 -8.96 16.63
N VAL A 32 -12.11 -8.91 15.91
CA VAL A 32 -12.10 -9.10 14.46
C VAL A 32 -12.42 -10.54 14.09
N ASP A 33 -11.87 -11.52 14.82
CA ASP A 33 -12.19 -12.93 14.63
C ASP A 33 -13.71 -13.18 14.78
N SER A 34 -14.32 -12.62 15.82
CA SER A 34 -15.76 -12.71 16.02
C SER A 34 -16.56 -12.08 14.87
N ILE A 35 -16.12 -10.96 14.31
CA ILE A 35 -16.76 -10.31 13.15
C ILE A 35 -16.66 -11.20 11.91
N ILE A 36 -15.47 -11.76 11.65
CA ILE A 36 -15.24 -12.64 10.49
C ILE A 36 -16.13 -13.88 10.58
N GLN A 37 -16.19 -14.53 11.73
CA GLN A 37 -17.03 -15.71 11.96
C GLN A 37 -18.52 -15.38 11.82
N ASP A 38 -18.95 -14.23 12.30
CA ASP A 38 -20.33 -13.78 12.20
C ASP A 38 -20.74 -13.51 10.74
N VAL A 39 -19.90 -12.83 9.96
CA VAL A 39 -20.13 -12.63 8.52
C VAL A 39 -20.16 -13.97 7.78
N ALA A 40 -19.24 -14.88 8.10
CA ALA A 40 -19.23 -16.22 7.51
C ALA A 40 -20.49 -17.03 7.79
N ALA A 41 -21.09 -16.85 8.97
CA ALA A 41 -22.26 -17.60 9.40
C ALA A 41 -23.60 -16.99 8.96
N ARG A 42 -23.69 -15.65 8.95
CA ARG A 42 -24.96 -14.92 8.72
C ARG A 42 -25.01 -14.08 7.45
N GLY A 43 -23.90 -14.01 6.69
CA GLY A 43 -23.85 -13.31 5.42
C GLY A 43 -24.30 -11.84 5.49
N ASP A 44 -25.20 -11.45 4.61
CA ASP A 44 -25.73 -10.09 4.51
C ASP A 44 -26.36 -9.58 5.83
N ALA A 45 -27.00 -10.44 6.58
CA ALA A 45 -27.61 -10.07 7.86
C ALA A 45 -26.58 -9.53 8.85
N ALA A 46 -25.37 -10.12 8.90
CA ALA A 46 -24.29 -9.60 9.71
C ALA A 46 -23.82 -8.23 9.22
N LEU A 47 -23.70 -8.02 7.90
CA LEU A 47 -23.30 -6.73 7.32
C LEU A 47 -24.26 -5.61 7.73
N PHE A 48 -25.57 -5.86 7.64
CA PHE A 48 -26.59 -4.87 7.99
C PHE A 48 -26.58 -4.54 9.48
N ASP A 49 -26.43 -5.55 10.34
CA ASP A 49 -26.30 -5.33 11.79
C ASP A 49 -25.06 -4.50 12.14
N TYR A 50 -23.91 -4.76 11.49
CA TYR A 50 -22.69 -3.99 11.73
C TYR A 50 -22.78 -2.57 11.15
N ALA A 51 -23.43 -2.35 10.00
CA ALA A 51 -23.70 -1.03 9.45
C ALA A 51 -24.57 -0.20 10.42
N ALA A 52 -25.65 -0.78 10.96
CA ALA A 52 -26.48 -0.12 11.94
C ALA A 52 -25.72 0.20 13.23
N ARG A 53 -24.84 -0.72 13.68
CA ARG A 53 -24.08 -0.57 14.93
C ARG A 53 -22.94 0.45 14.82
N PHE A 54 -22.15 0.41 13.74
CA PHE A 54 -20.93 1.18 13.61
C PHE A 54 -21.10 2.46 12.80
N ASP A 55 -21.82 2.38 11.67
CA ASP A 55 -22.01 3.49 10.74
C ASP A 55 -23.32 4.25 10.99
N LYS A 56 -24.18 3.72 11.90
CA LYS A 56 -25.49 4.33 12.25
C LYS A 56 -26.45 4.45 11.06
N VAL A 57 -26.36 3.52 10.12
CA VAL A 57 -27.18 3.46 8.92
C VAL A 57 -27.93 2.13 8.85
N THR A 58 -29.18 2.18 8.44
CA THR A 58 -29.95 0.96 8.15
C THR A 58 -29.84 0.64 6.68
N LEU A 59 -29.22 -0.50 6.38
CA LEU A 59 -29.07 -1.03 5.03
C LEU A 59 -29.86 -2.34 4.89
N ASP A 60 -30.18 -2.66 3.65
CA ASP A 60 -30.75 -3.94 3.19
C ASP A 60 -30.11 -4.34 1.85
N SER A 61 -30.52 -5.46 1.27
CA SER A 61 -30.00 -5.94 -0.02
C SER A 61 -30.23 -4.96 -1.18
N GLY A 62 -31.25 -4.11 -1.12
CA GLY A 62 -31.55 -3.10 -2.13
C GLY A 62 -30.73 -1.84 -2.01
N SER A 63 -30.23 -1.53 -0.80
CA SER A 63 -29.47 -0.32 -0.48
C SER A 63 -27.97 -0.58 -0.21
N LEU A 64 -27.53 -1.85 -0.24
CA LEU A 64 -26.13 -2.21 0.02
C LEU A 64 -25.16 -1.65 -1.02
N PHE A 65 -25.56 -1.61 -2.27
CA PHE A 65 -24.74 -1.11 -3.37
C PHE A 65 -25.09 0.33 -3.75
N VAL A 66 -24.10 1.05 -4.25
CA VAL A 66 -24.31 2.34 -4.90
C VAL A 66 -25.03 2.11 -6.23
N THR A 67 -26.08 2.88 -6.49
CA THR A 67 -26.88 2.77 -7.72
C THR A 67 -26.33 3.64 -8.85
N ALA A 68 -26.80 3.40 -10.07
CA ALA A 68 -26.46 4.22 -11.23
C ALA A 68 -26.95 5.68 -11.07
N GLU A 69 -28.08 5.87 -10.40
CA GLU A 69 -28.64 7.18 -10.10
C GLU A 69 -27.75 7.93 -9.11
N GLU A 70 -27.29 7.29 -8.03
CA GLU A 70 -26.35 7.89 -7.07
C GLU A 70 -25.03 8.30 -7.76
N LEU A 71 -24.53 7.48 -8.70
CA LEU A 71 -23.34 7.84 -9.49
C LEU A 71 -23.59 9.03 -10.42
N ALA A 72 -24.76 9.13 -11.04
CA ALA A 72 -25.12 10.25 -11.90
C ALA A 72 -25.30 11.55 -11.10
N GLU A 73 -25.96 11.48 -9.92
CA GLU A 73 -26.08 12.60 -8.98
C GLU A 73 -24.69 13.06 -8.51
N ALA A 74 -23.80 12.14 -8.17
CA ALA A 74 -22.44 12.45 -7.74
C ALA A 74 -21.66 13.17 -8.87
N GLU A 75 -21.72 12.67 -10.09
CA GLU A 75 -21.07 13.28 -11.26
C GLU A 75 -21.57 14.71 -11.52
N ALA A 76 -22.88 14.96 -11.34
CA ALA A 76 -23.46 16.29 -11.49
C ALA A 76 -23.09 17.26 -10.35
N ALA A 77 -22.86 16.73 -9.15
CA ALA A 77 -22.58 17.54 -7.95
C ALA A 77 -21.10 17.91 -7.79
N VAL A 78 -20.17 17.17 -8.44
CA VAL A 78 -18.73 17.42 -8.31
C VAL A 78 -18.29 18.59 -9.17
N GLU A 79 -17.56 19.52 -8.58
CA GLU A 79 -16.99 20.68 -9.27
C GLU A 79 -16.02 20.27 -10.38
N GLU A 80 -15.97 21.02 -11.49
CA GLU A 80 -15.13 20.70 -12.63
C GLU A 80 -13.64 20.67 -12.28
N SER A 81 -13.18 21.57 -11.43
CA SER A 81 -11.80 21.59 -10.93
C SER A 81 -11.38 20.29 -10.22
N VAL A 82 -12.32 19.66 -9.47
CA VAL A 82 -12.08 18.37 -8.81
C VAL A 82 -12.00 17.24 -9.84
N LYS A 83 -12.85 17.26 -10.86
CA LYS A 83 -12.81 16.30 -11.98
C LYS A 83 -11.51 16.38 -12.75
N GLU A 84 -11.06 17.61 -13.03
CA GLU A 84 -9.77 17.86 -13.71
C GLU A 84 -8.58 17.32 -12.88
N ALA A 85 -8.58 17.55 -11.56
CA ALA A 85 -7.54 17.04 -10.67
C ALA A 85 -7.52 15.50 -10.65
N ILE A 86 -8.68 14.85 -10.55
CA ILE A 86 -8.82 13.39 -10.60
C ILE A 86 -8.30 12.86 -11.95
N ALA A 87 -8.70 13.48 -13.07
CA ALA A 87 -8.26 13.07 -14.40
C ALA A 87 -6.73 13.21 -14.57
N ALA A 88 -6.15 14.30 -14.08
CA ALA A 88 -4.70 14.52 -14.10
C ALA A 88 -3.95 13.43 -13.30
N SER A 89 -4.43 13.12 -12.09
CA SER A 89 -3.85 12.07 -11.25
C SER A 89 -3.93 10.69 -11.92
N LEU A 90 -5.09 10.30 -12.43
CA LEU A 90 -5.28 9.03 -13.17
C LEU A 90 -4.37 8.91 -14.39
N LYS A 91 -4.21 10.01 -15.14
CA LYS A 91 -3.29 10.04 -16.29
C LYS A 91 -1.85 9.73 -15.88
N ASN A 92 -1.39 10.28 -14.77
CA ASN A 92 -0.05 10.04 -14.26
C ASN A 92 0.12 8.62 -13.68
N ILE A 93 -0.91 8.08 -13.02
CA ILE A 93 -0.94 6.69 -12.58
C ILE A 93 -0.84 5.74 -13.78
N HIS A 94 -1.60 5.97 -14.84
CA HIS A 94 -1.51 5.16 -16.05
C HIS A 94 -0.12 5.24 -16.69
N TYR A 95 0.45 6.44 -16.79
CA TYR A 95 1.82 6.64 -17.29
C TYR A 95 2.86 5.85 -16.47
N PHE A 96 2.75 5.87 -15.13
CA PHE A 96 3.63 5.12 -14.25
C PHE A 96 3.39 3.60 -14.36
N SER A 97 2.11 3.19 -14.40
CA SER A 97 1.70 1.79 -14.49
C SER A 97 2.18 1.10 -15.75
N ASP A 98 2.11 1.78 -16.88
CA ASP A 98 2.59 1.24 -18.18
C ASP A 98 4.07 0.87 -18.17
N ARG A 99 4.86 1.50 -17.28
CA ARG A 99 6.28 1.23 -17.10
C ARG A 99 6.58 0.24 -15.99
N SER A 100 5.67 0.10 -15.04
CA SER A 100 5.88 -0.71 -13.82
C SER A 100 5.20 -2.08 -13.88
N ARG A 101 4.21 -2.31 -14.76
CA ARG A 101 3.57 -3.61 -14.91
C ARG A 101 4.52 -4.61 -15.59
N ARG A 102 4.41 -5.86 -15.20
CA ARG A 102 5.19 -6.94 -15.80
C ARG A 102 4.65 -7.34 -17.15
N GLN A 103 5.58 -7.68 -18.06
CA GLN A 103 5.30 -8.15 -19.41
C GLN A 103 5.65 -9.64 -19.51
N ASP A 104 4.90 -10.36 -20.35
CA ASP A 104 5.22 -11.75 -20.70
C ASP A 104 6.60 -11.84 -21.32
N TRP A 105 7.32 -12.92 -21.01
CA TRP A 105 8.60 -13.20 -21.63
C TRP A 105 8.77 -14.70 -21.83
N SER A 106 9.62 -15.09 -22.78
CA SER A 106 10.03 -16.47 -23.01
C SER A 106 11.51 -16.53 -23.35
N GLY A 107 12.11 -17.70 -23.10
CA GLY A 107 13.50 -17.99 -23.42
C GLY A 107 13.77 -19.48 -23.44
N VAL A 108 14.95 -19.89 -23.90
CA VAL A 108 15.35 -21.28 -23.95
C VAL A 108 16.54 -21.51 -23.01
N ASN A 109 16.43 -22.48 -22.12
CA ASN A 109 17.50 -22.83 -21.17
C ASN A 109 18.59 -23.72 -21.79
N ALA A 110 19.62 -24.07 -21.03
CA ALA A 110 20.75 -24.86 -21.47
C ALA A 110 20.39 -26.27 -22.01
N GLN A 111 19.29 -26.86 -21.53
CA GLN A 111 18.77 -28.13 -22.01
C GLN A 111 17.85 -27.99 -23.24
N GLY A 112 17.59 -26.76 -23.70
CA GLY A 112 16.74 -26.51 -24.85
C GLY A 112 15.24 -26.48 -24.49
N VAL A 113 14.92 -26.41 -23.20
CA VAL A 113 13.53 -26.24 -22.72
C VAL A 113 13.11 -24.79 -22.88
N GLU A 114 12.00 -24.54 -23.56
CA GLU A 114 11.36 -23.21 -23.58
C GLU A 114 10.71 -22.96 -22.22
N VAL A 115 11.11 -21.89 -21.57
CA VAL A 115 10.54 -21.41 -20.31
C VAL A 115 9.98 -20.01 -20.51
N ALA A 116 8.83 -19.75 -19.93
CA ALA A 116 8.16 -18.46 -20.05
C ALA A 116 7.45 -18.08 -18.76
N GLU A 117 7.21 -16.80 -18.58
CA GLU A 117 6.26 -16.29 -17.58
C GLU A 117 5.15 -15.51 -18.28
N ARG A 118 3.94 -15.76 -17.85
CA ARG A 118 2.74 -15.02 -18.25
C ARG A 118 2.22 -14.23 -17.06
N PHE A 119 1.89 -12.97 -17.32
CA PHE A 119 1.36 -12.05 -16.32
C PHE A 119 -0.07 -11.67 -16.71
N LEU A 120 -1.03 -12.19 -15.98
CA LEU A 120 -2.45 -11.97 -16.23
C LEU A 120 -3.06 -11.16 -15.07
N PRO A 121 -3.88 -10.16 -15.32
CA PRO A 121 -4.59 -9.46 -14.25
C PRO A 121 -5.47 -10.45 -13.47
N TYR A 122 -5.76 -10.12 -12.22
CA TYR A 122 -6.84 -10.74 -11.48
C TYR A 122 -8.17 -10.48 -12.21
N ASP A 123 -9.11 -11.40 -12.09
CA ASP A 123 -10.43 -11.24 -12.69
C ASP A 123 -11.29 -10.29 -11.87
N ARG A 124 -11.24 -10.43 -10.51
CA ARG A 124 -12.02 -9.63 -9.58
C ARG A 124 -11.20 -9.26 -8.35
N VAL A 125 -11.08 -7.96 -8.06
CA VAL A 125 -10.35 -7.46 -6.89
C VAL A 125 -11.23 -6.57 -6.02
N GLY A 126 -10.94 -6.56 -4.71
CA GLY A 126 -11.54 -5.62 -3.77
C GLY A 126 -10.59 -4.45 -3.50
N ILE A 127 -11.12 -3.23 -3.51
CA ILE A 127 -10.42 -2.04 -3.01
C ILE A 127 -11.17 -1.51 -1.80
N TYR A 128 -10.49 -1.35 -0.69
CA TYR A 128 -11.06 -0.79 0.52
C TYR A 128 -10.69 0.68 0.66
N ILE A 129 -11.71 1.53 0.75
CA ILE A 129 -11.53 2.98 0.94
C ILE A 129 -12.04 3.34 2.32
N PRO A 130 -11.18 3.78 3.23
CA PRO A 130 -11.60 4.16 4.57
C PRO A 130 -12.63 5.30 4.54
N GLY A 131 -13.65 5.19 5.38
CA GLY A 131 -14.51 6.30 5.74
C GLY A 131 -13.92 7.06 6.93
N GLY A 132 -14.51 8.19 7.27
CA GLY A 132 -14.10 8.97 8.42
C GLY A 132 -14.33 10.46 8.25
N LYS A 133 -13.44 11.28 8.83
CA LYS A 133 -13.58 12.75 8.86
C LYS A 133 -13.40 13.43 7.50
N ALA A 134 -12.76 12.76 6.54
CA ALA A 134 -12.54 13.28 5.18
C ALA A 134 -12.73 12.17 4.14
N PRO A 135 -13.29 12.48 2.96
CA PRO A 135 -13.35 11.53 1.85
C PRO A 135 -11.94 11.31 1.31
N LEU A 136 -11.49 10.04 1.28
CA LEU A 136 -10.17 9.68 0.75
C LEU A 136 -10.24 9.44 -0.76
N VAL A 137 -10.48 10.51 -1.51
CA VAL A 137 -10.55 10.51 -2.98
C VAL A 137 -9.26 9.98 -3.59
N SER A 138 -8.11 10.40 -3.08
CA SER A 138 -6.80 9.95 -3.56
C SER A 138 -6.60 8.44 -3.39
N THR A 139 -7.05 7.85 -2.28
CA THR A 139 -6.94 6.40 -2.05
C THR A 139 -7.73 5.61 -3.11
N SER A 140 -8.92 6.11 -3.53
CA SER A 140 -9.69 5.45 -4.60
C SER A 140 -8.95 5.50 -5.94
N ILE A 141 -8.30 6.61 -6.24
CA ILE A 141 -7.50 6.80 -7.45
C ILE A 141 -6.25 5.92 -7.41
N MET A 142 -5.54 5.91 -6.27
CA MET A 142 -4.30 5.18 -6.08
C MET A 142 -4.47 3.65 -5.94
N THR A 143 -5.68 3.16 -5.74
CA THR A 143 -5.98 1.72 -5.74
C THR A 143 -6.71 1.31 -7.03
N GLY A 144 -7.84 1.94 -7.34
CA GLY A 144 -8.64 1.65 -8.52
C GLY A 144 -7.92 1.96 -9.83
N GLY A 145 -7.21 3.09 -9.92
CA GLY A 145 -6.44 3.47 -11.10
C GLY A 145 -5.34 2.46 -11.46
N PHE A 146 -4.64 1.88 -10.46
CA PHE A 146 -3.68 0.80 -10.71
C PHE A 146 -4.37 -0.50 -11.14
N ALA A 147 -5.52 -0.84 -10.53
CA ALA A 147 -6.31 -2.00 -10.93
C ALA A 147 -6.79 -1.88 -12.39
N GLN A 148 -7.32 -0.70 -12.76
CA GLN A 148 -7.75 -0.38 -14.11
C GLN A 148 -6.58 -0.46 -15.10
N ALA A 149 -5.45 0.15 -14.79
CA ALA A 149 -4.24 0.13 -15.63
C ALA A 149 -3.66 -1.28 -15.81
N ALA A 150 -3.80 -2.15 -14.82
CA ALA A 150 -3.40 -3.56 -14.90
C ALA A 150 -4.36 -4.41 -15.76
N GLY A 151 -5.56 -3.92 -16.07
CA GLY A 151 -6.57 -4.60 -16.86
C GLY A 151 -7.50 -5.51 -16.04
N VAL A 152 -7.68 -5.25 -14.75
CA VAL A 152 -8.65 -5.95 -13.90
C VAL A 152 -10.06 -5.67 -14.41
N ARG A 153 -10.87 -6.71 -14.58
CA ARG A 153 -12.21 -6.60 -15.18
C ARG A 153 -13.28 -6.16 -14.16
N GLU A 154 -13.20 -6.67 -12.94
CA GLU A 154 -14.16 -6.37 -11.88
C GLU A 154 -13.41 -5.76 -10.69
N ILE A 155 -13.66 -4.48 -10.45
CA ILE A 155 -13.07 -3.71 -9.34
C ILE A 155 -14.19 -3.38 -8.37
N VAL A 156 -14.20 -4.03 -7.22
CA VAL A 156 -15.21 -3.87 -6.19
C VAL A 156 -14.69 -2.95 -5.11
N ALA A 157 -15.27 -1.78 -4.97
CA ALA A 157 -14.93 -0.85 -3.90
C ALA A 157 -15.81 -1.10 -2.67
N ALA A 158 -15.23 -1.14 -1.48
CA ALA A 158 -15.96 -1.12 -0.22
C ALA A 158 -15.59 0.14 0.55
N THR A 159 -16.60 0.93 0.92
CA THR A 159 -16.45 2.16 1.69
C THR A 159 -17.69 2.38 2.55
N PRO A 160 -17.58 2.83 3.82
CA PRO A 160 -18.75 3.16 4.61
C PRO A 160 -19.47 4.37 4.02
N CYS A 161 -20.80 4.40 4.18
CA CYS A 161 -21.63 5.57 3.89
C CYS A 161 -21.89 6.39 5.16
N GLY A 162 -22.45 7.57 4.98
CA GLY A 162 -22.97 8.38 6.08
C GLY A 162 -24.25 7.79 6.71
N PRO A 163 -24.73 8.35 7.83
CA PRO A 163 -25.96 7.92 8.46
C PRO A 163 -27.21 8.08 7.57
N ASP A 164 -27.11 8.91 6.55
CA ASP A 164 -28.12 9.12 5.50
C ASP A 164 -28.06 8.06 4.38
N GLY A 165 -27.16 7.07 4.48
CA GLY A 165 -26.94 6.05 3.49
C GLY A 165 -26.19 6.52 2.24
N ARG A 166 -25.65 7.73 2.24
CA ARG A 166 -24.95 8.32 1.09
C ARG A 166 -23.44 8.26 1.25
N VAL A 167 -22.75 8.07 0.14
CA VAL A 167 -21.30 8.19 0.03
C VAL A 167 -20.96 9.57 -0.53
N ASN A 168 -19.84 10.14 -0.12
CA ASN A 168 -19.38 11.45 -0.61
C ASN A 168 -19.35 11.51 -2.14
N PRO A 169 -19.93 12.53 -2.79
CA PRO A 169 -19.99 12.62 -4.26
C PRO A 169 -18.62 12.61 -4.95
N ALA A 170 -17.62 13.31 -4.40
CA ALA A 170 -16.28 13.35 -4.98
C ALA A 170 -15.60 11.96 -4.91
N LEU A 171 -15.85 11.18 -3.83
CA LEU A 171 -15.37 9.81 -3.71
C LEU A 171 -16.07 8.89 -4.73
N LEU A 172 -17.39 9.00 -4.89
CA LEU A 172 -18.14 8.21 -5.89
C LEU A 172 -17.65 8.50 -7.31
N TYR A 173 -17.46 9.79 -7.64
CA TYR A 173 -16.91 10.18 -8.94
C TYR A 173 -15.52 9.58 -9.17
N ALA A 174 -14.64 9.68 -8.18
CA ALA A 174 -13.28 9.14 -8.27
C ALA A 174 -13.26 7.61 -8.42
N LEU A 175 -14.11 6.89 -7.67
CA LEU A 175 -14.27 5.44 -7.80
C LEU A 175 -14.74 5.05 -9.20
N LYS A 176 -15.77 5.75 -9.74
CA LYS A 176 -16.23 5.55 -11.11
C LYS A 176 -15.13 5.82 -12.13
N ALA A 177 -14.43 6.94 -12.01
CA ALA A 177 -13.35 7.33 -12.91
C ALA A 177 -12.17 6.36 -12.87
N SER A 178 -11.85 5.78 -11.70
CA SER A 178 -10.80 4.77 -11.52
C SER A 178 -11.25 3.33 -11.83
N GLY A 179 -12.43 3.14 -12.44
CA GLY A 179 -12.87 1.88 -12.99
C GLY A 179 -13.60 0.95 -12.02
N ALA A 180 -14.06 1.43 -10.86
CA ALA A 180 -14.88 0.62 -9.96
C ALA A 180 -16.16 0.15 -10.68
N THR A 181 -16.38 -1.15 -10.70
CA THR A 181 -17.55 -1.80 -11.33
C THR A 181 -18.69 -1.99 -10.35
N GLU A 182 -18.39 -2.13 -9.07
CA GLU A 182 -19.33 -2.23 -7.97
C GLU A 182 -18.81 -1.41 -6.78
N ILE A 183 -19.71 -0.75 -6.06
CA ILE A 183 -19.38 0.00 -4.85
C ILE A 183 -20.32 -0.43 -3.74
N ILE A 184 -19.76 -0.99 -2.66
CA ILE A 184 -20.48 -1.51 -1.50
C ILE A 184 -20.42 -0.48 -0.38
N LYS A 185 -21.57 -0.11 0.18
CA LYS A 185 -21.71 0.92 1.24
C LYS A 185 -21.44 0.34 2.65
N ILE A 186 -20.37 -0.46 2.78
CA ILE A 186 -19.95 -1.09 4.04
C ILE A 186 -18.49 -0.77 4.33
N GLY A 187 -18.19 -0.41 5.58
CA GLY A 187 -16.84 -0.20 6.09
C GLY A 187 -16.38 -1.29 7.06
N GLY A 188 -15.19 -1.10 7.67
CA GLY A 188 -14.70 -1.92 8.77
C GLY A 188 -14.27 -3.35 8.43
N ALA A 189 -14.04 -4.16 9.47
CA ALA A 189 -13.61 -5.56 9.35
C ALA A 189 -14.64 -6.42 8.62
N GLN A 190 -15.94 -6.13 8.78
CA GLN A 190 -17.04 -6.83 8.12
C GLN A 190 -17.02 -6.65 6.60
N ALA A 191 -16.57 -5.48 6.09
CA ALA A 191 -16.38 -5.28 4.66
C ALA A 191 -15.26 -6.16 4.10
N ILE A 192 -14.14 -6.27 4.82
CA ILE A 192 -13.03 -7.15 4.46
C ILE A 192 -13.46 -8.61 4.49
N ALA A 193 -14.22 -9.02 5.49
CA ALA A 193 -14.78 -10.37 5.57
C ALA A 193 -15.71 -10.68 4.40
N ALA A 194 -16.63 -9.75 4.04
CA ALA A 194 -17.52 -9.90 2.89
C ALA A 194 -16.77 -10.00 1.56
N LEU A 195 -15.75 -9.14 1.36
CA LEU A 195 -14.90 -9.19 0.15
C LEU A 195 -14.12 -10.51 0.04
N ALA A 196 -13.67 -11.07 1.18
CA ALA A 196 -12.85 -12.28 1.20
C ALA A 196 -13.70 -13.57 1.07
N LEU A 197 -14.79 -13.66 1.80
CA LEU A 197 -15.58 -14.88 1.96
C LEU A 197 -16.82 -14.92 1.05
N GLY A 198 -17.30 -13.75 0.64
CA GLY A 198 -18.59 -13.59 -0.02
C GLY A 198 -19.76 -13.61 0.98
N THR A 199 -20.92 -13.17 0.50
CA THR A 199 -22.22 -13.25 1.17
C THR A 199 -23.29 -13.52 0.10
N GLU A 200 -24.57 -13.45 0.46
CA GLU A 200 -25.65 -13.62 -0.52
C GLU A 200 -25.60 -12.56 -1.64
N SER A 201 -25.25 -11.32 -1.28
CA SER A 201 -25.18 -10.19 -2.23
C SER A 201 -23.77 -9.93 -2.74
N VAL A 202 -22.73 -10.20 -1.96
CA VAL A 202 -21.33 -9.86 -2.28
C VAL A 202 -20.59 -11.08 -2.79
N LYS A 203 -20.16 -11.07 -4.05
CA LYS A 203 -19.27 -12.11 -4.58
C LYS A 203 -17.85 -11.92 -4.04
N PRO A 204 -17.14 -12.98 -3.62
CA PRO A 204 -15.79 -12.88 -3.12
C PRO A 204 -14.82 -12.39 -4.21
N VAL A 205 -13.71 -11.79 -3.74
CA VAL A 205 -12.65 -11.27 -4.60
C VAL A 205 -11.38 -12.11 -4.45
N GLU A 206 -10.49 -12.04 -5.43
CA GLU A 206 -9.24 -12.80 -5.43
C GLU A 206 -8.13 -12.11 -4.61
N LYS A 207 -8.19 -10.77 -4.51
CA LYS A 207 -7.23 -9.98 -3.74
C LYS A 207 -7.86 -8.69 -3.23
N ILE A 208 -7.46 -8.27 -2.02
CA ILE A 208 -7.94 -7.04 -1.38
C ILE A 208 -6.80 -6.05 -1.26
N PHE A 209 -7.06 -4.80 -1.66
CA PHE A 209 -6.13 -3.68 -1.64
C PHE A 209 -6.69 -2.51 -0.83
N GLY A 210 -5.80 -1.65 -0.39
CA GLY A 210 -6.15 -0.39 0.25
C GLY A 210 -5.85 -0.35 1.75
N PRO A 211 -5.63 0.87 2.30
CA PRO A 211 -5.35 1.11 3.70
C PRO A 211 -6.62 0.98 4.56
N GLY A 212 -6.45 0.95 5.85
CA GLY A 212 -7.58 0.92 6.78
C GLY A 212 -7.12 1.09 8.23
N ASN A 213 -8.09 1.26 9.13
CA ASN A 213 -7.81 1.29 10.56
C ASN A 213 -7.37 -0.10 11.07
N ARG A 214 -6.94 -0.18 12.34
CA ARG A 214 -6.46 -1.42 12.97
C ARG A 214 -7.39 -2.63 12.84
N PHE A 215 -8.72 -2.42 12.79
CA PHE A 215 -9.69 -3.52 12.60
C PHE A 215 -9.68 -4.05 11.16
N VAL A 216 -9.55 -3.16 10.18
CA VAL A 216 -9.43 -3.51 8.75
C VAL A 216 -8.12 -4.24 8.49
N VAL A 217 -7.02 -3.72 9.03
CA VAL A 217 -5.68 -4.33 8.90
C VAL A 217 -5.66 -5.71 9.54
N GLU A 218 -6.25 -5.87 10.73
CA GLU A 218 -6.35 -7.15 11.42
C GLU A 218 -7.25 -8.14 10.66
N ALA A 219 -8.36 -7.69 10.08
CA ALA A 219 -9.20 -8.53 9.24
C ALA A 219 -8.46 -9.03 7.98
N LYS A 220 -7.72 -8.16 7.31
CA LYS A 220 -6.85 -8.55 6.19
C LYS A 220 -5.83 -9.61 6.64
N ARG A 221 -5.18 -9.40 7.79
CA ARG A 221 -4.20 -10.33 8.36
C ARG A 221 -4.78 -11.71 8.64
N GLN A 222 -5.96 -11.79 9.26
CA GLN A 222 -6.61 -13.06 9.60
C GLN A 222 -7.11 -13.82 8.37
N LEU A 223 -7.46 -13.12 7.31
CA LEU A 223 -8.00 -13.71 6.07
C LEU A 223 -6.93 -14.06 5.03
N VAL A 224 -5.64 -13.81 5.32
CA VAL A 224 -4.55 -14.31 4.46
C VAL A 224 -4.65 -15.83 4.33
N GLY A 225 -4.69 -16.30 3.09
CA GLY A 225 -4.90 -17.71 2.76
C GLY A 225 -6.28 -17.99 2.20
N ALA A 226 -7.34 -17.33 2.70
CA ALA A 226 -8.65 -17.31 2.06
C ALA A 226 -8.67 -16.32 0.89
N VAL A 227 -8.03 -15.17 1.05
CA VAL A 227 -7.87 -14.15 0.02
C VAL A 227 -6.43 -13.63 0.02
N ALA A 228 -5.93 -13.18 -1.13
CA ALA A 228 -4.67 -12.45 -1.18
C ALA A 228 -4.87 -11.00 -0.71
N ILE A 229 -3.81 -10.39 -0.16
CA ILE A 229 -3.83 -8.99 0.25
C ILE A 229 -2.64 -8.23 -0.36
N ASP A 230 -2.67 -6.90 -0.36
CA ASP A 230 -1.56 -6.03 -0.73
C ASP A 230 -0.49 -5.98 0.38
N LEU A 231 -0.80 -5.26 1.46
CA LEU A 231 0.07 -5.06 2.62
C LEU A 231 -0.77 -4.79 3.88
N LEU A 232 -0.10 -4.76 5.03
CA LEU A 232 -0.69 -4.44 6.33
C LEU A 232 -0.12 -3.09 6.81
N PRO A 233 -0.71 -1.95 6.40
CA PRO A 233 -0.21 -0.65 6.77
C PRO A 233 -0.49 -0.33 8.24
N GLY A 234 0.46 0.34 8.87
CA GLY A 234 0.29 0.99 10.17
C GLY A 234 0.00 2.49 10.02
N PRO A 235 0.25 3.27 11.09
CA PRO A 235 0.18 4.74 11.04
C PRO A 235 1.12 5.32 9.98
N SER A 236 0.73 6.46 9.42
CA SER A 236 1.51 7.17 8.40
C SER A 236 2.82 7.74 8.95
N GLU A 237 3.85 7.79 8.13
CA GLU A 237 5.20 8.14 8.53
C GLU A 237 5.92 9.00 7.50
N VAL A 238 6.66 9.99 7.99
CA VAL A 238 7.67 10.68 7.19
C VAL A 238 9.01 10.69 7.91
N MET A 239 10.09 10.52 7.16
CA MET A 239 11.43 10.81 7.60
C MET A 239 12.07 11.79 6.62
N VAL A 240 12.67 12.84 7.14
CA VAL A 240 13.44 13.81 6.37
C VAL A 240 14.92 13.60 6.70
N LEU A 241 15.76 13.42 5.68
CA LEU A 241 17.22 13.45 5.79
C LEU A 241 17.75 14.65 5.01
N ALA A 242 18.36 15.59 5.70
CA ALA A 242 18.84 16.82 5.10
C ALA A 242 20.17 17.28 5.70
N ASP A 243 20.98 17.99 4.89
CA ASP A 243 22.15 18.71 5.34
C ASP A 243 21.89 20.24 5.39
N GLU A 244 22.92 21.03 5.66
CA GLU A 244 22.86 22.49 5.80
C GLU A 244 22.39 23.23 4.56
N THR A 245 22.36 22.61 3.38
CA THR A 245 21.92 23.22 2.11
C THR A 245 20.39 23.33 2.01
N ALA A 246 19.67 22.62 2.88
CA ALA A 246 18.21 22.54 2.82
C ALA A 246 17.52 23.81 3.38
N ASP A 247 16.34 24.09 2.86
CA ASP A 247 15.45 25.16 3.34
C ASP A 247 14.56 24.67 4.48
N ALA A 248 14.72 25.27 5.65
CA ALA A 248 13.97 24.91 6.85
C ALA A 248 12.44 25.08 6.70
N GLU A 249 11.98 26.08 5.93
CA GLU A 249 10.56 26.32 5.69
C GLU A 249 9.95 25.16 4.89
N PHE A 250 10.64 24.64 3.88
CA PHE A 250 10.18 23.52 3.06
C PHE A 250 10.16 22.22 3.87
N LEU A 251 11.23 21.94 4.62
CA LEU A 251 11.30 20.73 5.43
C LEU A 251 10.22 20.72 6.52
N ALA A 252 9.98 21.85 7.16
CA ALA A 252 8.90 21.97 8.15
C ALA A 252 7.52 21.69 7.53
N ALA A 253 7.26 22.20 6.33
CA ALA A 253 6.00 21.96 5.62
C ALA A 253 5.80 20.46 5.32
N ASP A 254 6.83 19.73 4.88
CA ASP A 254 6.76 18.29 4.62
C ASP A 254 6.52 17.47 5.90
N LEU A 255 7.19 17.82 7.02
CA LEU A 255 6.97 17.19 8.31
C LEU A 255 5.51 17.39 8.80
N LEU A 256 4.96 18.58 8.61
CA LEU A 256 3.60 18.94 9.02
C LEU A 256 2.54 18.28 8.12
N ALA A 257 2.80 18.16 6.82
CA ALA A 257 1.92 17.45 5.88
C ALA A 257 1.66 16.01 6.34
N GLN A 258 2.68 15.33 6.88
CA GLN A 258 2.50 13.99 7.45
C GLN A 258 1.84 14.03 8.83
N GLY A 259 2.16 15.04 9.65
CA GLY A 259 1.59 15.19 10.99
C GLY A 259 0.07 15.40 11.01
N GLU A 260 -0.52 15.88 9.93
CA GLU A 260 -1.98 16.12 9.85
C GLU A 260 -2.83 14.88 9.57
N HIS A 261 -2.24 13.74 9.14
CA HIS A 261 -2.98 12.52 8.80
C HIS A 261 -3.73 11.93 10.00
N GLY A 262 -3.08 11.87 11.17
CA GLY A 262 -3.72 11.35 12.37
C GLY A 262 -2.83 11.45 13.60
N PRO A 263 -3.38 11.26 14.81
CA PRO A 263 -2.65 11.41 16.06
C PRO A 263 -1.55 10.35 16.26
N ASP A 264 -1.60 9.25 15.51
CA ASP A 264 -0.63 8.16 15.55
C ASP A 264 0.48 8.31 14.50
N SER A 265 0.44 9.37 13.67
CA SER A 265 1.47 9.64 12.65
C SER A 265 2.86 9.79 13.30
N VAL A 266 3.91 9.37 12.60
CA VAL A 266 5.29 9.47 13.06
C VAL A 266 6.08 10.39 12.14
N VAL A 267 6.75 11.35 12.75
CA VAL A 267 7.53 12.38 12.05
C VAL A 267 8.97 12.33 12.54
N VAL A 268 9.93 12.17 11.63
CA VAL A 268 11.35 12.08 11.98
C VAL A 268 12.16 13.05 11.13
N PHE A 269 12.97 13.86 11.75
CA PHE A 269 13.93 14.74 11.10
C PHE A 269 15.36 14.34 11.44
N VAL A 270 16.21 14.18 10.45
CA VAL A 270 17.61 13.76 10.59
C VAL A 270 18.48 14.77 9.84
N THR A 271 19.46 15.34 10.52
CA THR A 271 20.39 16.30 9.90
C THR A 271 21.78 16.24 10.53
N THR A 272 22.78 16.69 9.77
CA THR A 272 24.15 16.92 10.25
C THR A 272 24.37 18.34 10.77
N SER A 273 23.39 19.25 10.57
CA SER A 273 23.51 20.68 10.91
C SER A 273 22.65 21.02 12.12
N GLU A 274 23.31 21.45 13.22
CA GLU A 274 22.62 21.98 14.42
C GLU A 274 21.79 23.22 14.06
N GLU A 275 22.33 24.13 13.24
CA GLU A 275 21.63 25.34 12.82
C GLU A 275 20.36 25.04 12.04
N LEU A 276 20.43 24.07 11.12
CA LEU A 276 19.23 23.63 10.36
C LEU A 276 18.20 22.99 11.30
N LEU A 277 18.65 22.19 12.28
CA LEU A 277 17.76 21.55 13.26
C LEU A 277 16.95 22.61 14.04
N GLU A 278 17.61 23.64 14.56
CA GLU A 278 16.97 24.73 15.30
C GLU A 278 16.00 25.52 14.42
N ARG A 279 16.40 25.82 13.17
CA ARG A 279 15.54 26.53 12.21
C ARG A 279 14.30 25.72 11.83
N VAL A 280 14.42 24.41 11.59
CA VAL A 280 13.29 23.54 11.30
C VAL A 280 12.35 23.43 12.49
N GLU A 281 12.87 23.32 13.71
CA GLU A 281 12.04 23.30 14.92
C GLU A 281 11.20 24.58 15.07
N ALA A 282 11.84 25.76 14.86
CA ALA A 282 11.14 27.04 14.88
C ALA A 282 10.09 27.18 13.77
N GLU A 283 10.39 26.71 12.57
CA GLU A 283 9.48 26.73 11.43
C GLU A 283 8.28 25.78 11.63
N VAL A 284 8.50 24.59 12.17
CA VAL A 284 7.43 23.64 12.52
C VAL A 284 6.43 24.28 13.49
N GLU A 285 6.90 24.94 14.55
CA GLU A 285 6.03 25.64 15.50
C GLU A 285 5.26 26.79 14.84
N ARG A 286 5.96 27.60 14.03
CA ARG A 286 5.36 28.73 13.32
C ARG A 286 4.26 28.29 12.37
N GLN A 287 4.54 27.30 11.53
CA GLN A 287 3.61 26.83 10.49
C GLN A 287 2.46 26.04 11.08
N ALA A 288 2.68 25.19 12.09
CA ALA A 288 1.62 24.41 12.76
C ALA A 288 0.49 25.30 13.34
N ALA A 289 0.87 26.53 13.76
CA ALA A 289 -0.11 27.48 14.29
C ALA A 289 -1.08 28.05 13.22
N LEU A 290 -0.73 27.93 11.93
CA LEU A 290 -1.51 28.44 10.80
C LEU A 290 -2.44 27.38 10.18
N LEU A 291 -2.23 26.10 10.49
CA LEU A 291 -2.93 25.00 9.85
C LEU A 291 -4.25 24.66 10.55
N SER A 292 -5.27 24.35 9.77
CA SER A 292 -6.63 24.04 10.27
C SER A 292 -6.68 22.80 11.18
N ARG A 293 -5.76 21.83 10.97
CA ARG A 293 -5.63 20.60 11.79
C ARG A 293 -4.59 20.74 12.90
N GLY A 294 -4.23 21.95 13.30
CA GLY A 294 -3.16 22.24 14.26
C GLY A 294 -3.26 21.49 15.59
N ALA A 295 -4.45 21.12 16.06
CA ALA A 295 -4.61 20.34 17.29
C ALA A 295 -4.05 18.89 17.14
N ILE A 296 -4.33 18.23 16.02
CA ILE A 296 -3.79 16.89 15.71
C ILE A 296 -2.28 16.96 15.52
N ILE A 297 -1.83 17.95 14.74
CA ILE A 297 -0.41 18.19 14.48
C ILE A 297 0.37 18.37 15.79
N ARG A 298 -0.12 19.18 16.72
CA ARG A 298 0.52 19.38 18.04
C ARG A 298 0.60 18.08 18.83
N GLU A 299 -0.46 17.26 18.83
CA GLU A 299 -0.43 15.96 19.48
C GLU A 299 0.67 15.06 18.90
N VAL A 300 0.85 15.04 17.58
CA VAL A 300 1.93 14.31 16.89
C VAL A 300 3.29 14.88 17.27
N LEU A 301 3.46 16.20 17.23
CA LEU A 301 4.72 16.87 17.58
C LEU A 301 5.16 16.57 19.01
N ASP A 302 4.23 16.47 19.94
CA ASP A 302 4.53 16.18 21.35
C ASP A 302 4.88 14.71 21.58
N LYS A 303 4.18 13.78 20.91
CA LYS A 303 4.27 12.35 21.21
C LYS A 303 5.17 11.56 20.24
N HIS A 304 5.11 11.89 18.95
CA HIS A 304 5.60 11.06 17.85
C HIS A 304 6.54 11.78 16.87
N ALA A 305 7.01 12.97 17.22
CA ALA A 305 8.00 13.70 16.42
C ALA A 305 9.39 13.62 17.06
N TYR A 306 10.38 13.25 16.26
CA TYR A 306 11.76 13.01 16.67
C TYR A 306 12.73 13.76 15.75
N GLY A 307 13.71 14.45 16.35
CA GLY A 307 14.84 15.09 15.64
C GLY A 307 16.14 14.39 16.03
N PHE A 308 16.97 14.07 15.06
CA PHE A 308 18.29 13.50 15.26
C PHE A 308 19.36 14.37 14.63
N LEU A 309 20.28 14.88 15.44
CA LEU A 309 21.53 15.42 14.97
C LEU A 309 22.51 14.25 14.82
N VAL A 310 23.00 14.00 13.61
CA VAL A 310 23.93 12.90 13.33
C VAL A 310 25.31 13.45 12.99
N SER A 311 26.36 12.65 13.19
CA SER A 311 27.74 13.06 12.98
C SER A 311 28.15 13.09 11.51
N SER A 312 27.39 12.43 10.64
CA SER A 312 27.63 12.35 9.20
C SER A 312 26.37 11.98 8.44
N ILE A 313 26.31 12.30 7.17
CA ILE A 313 25.23 11.86 6.26
C ILE A 313 25.15 10.33 6.23
N GLN A 314 26.28 9.61 6.28
CA GLN A 314 26.27 8.14 6.32
C GLN A 314 25.56 7.61 7.56
N GLU A 315 25.75 8.20 8.73
CA GLU A 315 24.98 7.84 9.94
C GLU A 315 23.48 8.11 9.75
N GLY A 316 23.12 9.21 9.08
CA GLY A 316 21.74 9.49 8.68
C GLY A 316 21.17 8.42 7.74
N VAL A 317 21.92 8.01 6.72
CA VAL A 317 21.56 6.91 5.81
C VAL A 317 21.33 5.59 6.57
N ASP A 318 22.20 5.27 7.52
CA ASP A 318 22.07 4.07 8.33
C ASP A 318 20.78 4.11 9.18
N LEU A 319 20.45 5.28 9.72
CA LEU A 319 19.20 5.49 10.47
C LEU A 319 17.96 5.37 9.56
N VAL A 320 17.99 5.96 8.36
CA VAL A 320 16.92 5.80 7.35
C VAL A 320 16.72 4.32 7.01
N ASN A 321 17.80 3.60 6.70
CA ASN A 321 17.74 2.19 6.37
C ASN A 321 17.25 1.32 7.55
N ALA A 322 17.57 1.70 8.78
CA ALA A 322 17.10 1.03 9.98
C ALA A 322 15.61 1.33 10.26
N PHE A 323 15.16 2.55 10.06
CA PHE A 323 13.78 2.96 10.24
C PHE A 323 12.87 2.42 9.15
N ALA A 324 13.31 2.44 7.89
CA ALA A 324 12.55 2.10 6.69
C ALA A 324 11.24 2.90 6.58
N PRO A 325 11.33 4.22 6.38
CA PRO A 325 10.17 5.11 6.40
C PRO A 325 9.19 4.81 5.27
N GLU A 326 7.93 5.12 5.52
CA GLU A 326 6.91 5.17 4.46
C GLU A 326 7.29 6.19 3.40
N HIS A 327 7.52 7.44 3.82
CA HIS A 327 7.97 8.54 2.98
C HIS A 327 9.35 9.01 3.46
N LEU A 328 10.31 9.06 2.55
CA LEU A 328 11.61 9.68 2.77
C LEU A 328 11.71 10.96 1.94
N VAL A 329 11.90 12.10 2.59
CA VAL A 329 12.31 13.34 1.94
C VAL A 329 13.83 13.44 2.07
N LEU A 330 14.52 13.60 0.94
CA LEU A 330 15.98 13.64 0.86
C LEU A 330 16.43 14.96 0.26
N VAL A 331 17.11 15.78 1.05
CA VAL A 331 17.65 17.08 0.60
C VAL A 331 19.08 17.24 1.11
N THR A 332 20.03 16.86 0.28
CA THR A 332 21.46 16.90 0.58
C THR A 332 22.24 17.42 -0.62
N GLU A 333 23.43 17.99 -0.40
CA GLU A 333 24.30 18.49 -1.47
C GLU A 333 24.67 17.38 -2.47
N ASP A 334 25.02 16.18 -1.98
CA ASP A 334 25.30 14.99 -2.80
C ASP A 334 24.11 14.03 -2.82
N GLU A 335 23.00 14.49 -3.42
CA GLU A 335 21.73 13.75 -3.48
C GLU A 335 21.87 12.36 -4.10
N GLU A 336 22.58 12.26 -5.23
CA GLU A 336 22.69 11.03 -6.00
C GLU A 336 23.44 9.92 -5.23
N SER A 337 24.54 10.26 -4.55
CA SER A 337 25.27 9.28 -3.74
C SER A 337 24.46 8.83 -2.53
N VAL A 338 23.72 9.73 -1.89
CA VAL A 338 22.87 9.41 -0.75
C VAL A 338 21.69 8.55 -1.22
N LEU A 339 21.03 8.92 -2.32
CA LEU A 339 19.93 8.15 -2.92
C LEU A 339 20.36 6.72 -3.24
N ALA A 340 21.57 6.54 -3.80
CA ALA A 340 22.12 5.21 -4.11
C ALA A 340 22.39 4.35 -2.85
N ALA A 341 22.58 4.96 -1.69
CA ALA A 341 22.84 4.28 -0.42
C ALA A 341 21.54 3.92 0.35
N ILE A 342 20.39 4.48 -0.03
CA ILE A 342 19.08 4.15 0.58
C ILE A 342 18.57 2.82 0.03
N ARG A 343 18.15 1.92 0.91
CA ARG A 343 17.71 0.56 0.56
C ARG A 343 16.28 0.22 0.97
N THR A 344 15.69 0.97 1.88
CA THR A 344 14.48 0.54 2.60
C THR A 344 13.50 1.69 2.84
N ALA A 345 13.08 2.40 1.82
CA ALA A 345 11.98 3.38 1.93
C ALA A 345 10.77 2.94 1.10
N GLY A 346 9.59 3.32 1.50
CA GLY A 346 8.36 3.11 0.73
C GLY A 346 8.35 3.97 -0.53
N ALA A 347 8.58 5.27 -0.37
CA ALA A 347 8.80 6.23 -1.45
C ALA A 347 9.91 7.22 -1.06
N ILE A 348 10.64 7.75 -2.05
CA ILE A 348 11.71 8.75 -1.85
C ILE A 348 11.37 10.00 -2.67
N TYR A 349 11.40 11.14 -2.01
CA TYR A 349 11.21 12.47 -2.57
C TYR A 349 12.57 13.16 -2.54
N ALA A 350 13.26 13.15 -3.67
CA ALA A 350 14.63 13.62 -3.78
C ALA A 350 14.65 15.06 -4.30
N GLY A 351 15.43 15.90 -3.64
CA GLY A 351 15.59 17.33 -3.93
C GLY A 351 14.56 18.25 -3.28
N ALA A 352 14.97 19.48 -3.07
CA ALA A 352 14.24 20.50 -2.29
C ALA A 352 12.83 20.83 -2.79
N LEU A 353 12.52 20.56 -4.06
CA LEU A 353 11.21 20.85 -4.66
C LEU A 353 10.30 19.61 -4.73
N SER A 354 10.76 18.45 -4.27
CA SER A 354 10.03 17.19 -4.33
C SER A 354 9.22 16.99 -3.05
N THR A 355 7.91 17.28 -3.09
CA THR A 355 7.06 17.22 -1.90
C THR A 355 6.31 15.90 -1.78
N VAL A 356 6.09 15.41 -0.56
CA VAL A 356 5.24 14.25 -0.26
C VAL A 356 3.84 14.46 -0.84
N ALA A 357 3.26 15.66 -0.69
CA ALA A 357 1.93 15.98 -1.18
C ALA A 357 1.77 15.78 -2.69
N CYS A 358 2.80 16.08 -3.49
CA CYS A 358 2.77 15.80 -4.94
C CYS A 358 2.74 14.29 -5.20
N GLY A 359 3.50 13.51 -4.43
CA GLY A 359 3.49 12.05 -4.50
C GLY A 359 2.13 11.46 -4.16
N ASP A 360 1.54 11.92 -3.07
CA ASP A 360 0.27 11.41 -2.56
C ASP A 360 -0.91 11.66 -3.51
N PHE A 361 -0.87 12.76 -4.27
CA PHE A 361 -2.03 13.15 -5.06
C PHE A 361 -1.84 13.10 -6.58
N LEU A 362 -0.62 13.29 -7.08
CA LEU A 362 -0.46 13.61 -8.51
C LEU A 362 0.67 12.87 -9.24
N ALA A 363 1.80 12.60 -8.60
CA ALA A 363 3.02 12.19 -9.30
C ALA A 363 2.93 10.84 -10.06
N GLY A 364 2.01 9.97 -9.68
CA GLY A 364 1.74 8.69 -10.35
C GLY A 364 2.13 7.43 -9.55
N PRO A 365 3.24 7.35 -8.81
CA PRO A 365 3.45 6.29 -7.82
C PRO A 365 2.35 6.29 -6.76
N SER A 366 2.01 5.11 -6.23
CA SER A 366 0.98 5.00 -5.20
C SER A 366 1.46 5.49 -3.85
N HIS A 367 0.57 6.14 -3.11
CA HIS A 367 0.76 6.47 -1.70
C HIS A 367 0.39 5.31 -0.74
N THR A 368 -0.07 4.18 -1.25
CA THR A 368 -0.29 2.99 -0.42
C THR A 368 1.06 2.29 -0.25
N LEU A 369 1.73 2.63 0.83
CA LEU A 369 3.14 2.32 1.08
C LEU A 369 3.31 1.48 2.36
N PRO A 370 4.43 0.74 2.50
CA PRO A 370 4.72 0.00 3.73
C PRO A 370 5.12 0.96 4.85
N THR A 371 4.55 0.77 6.04
CA THR A 371 4.79 1.56 7.25
C THR A 371 5.39 0.70 8.36
N GLY A 372 5.81 1.29 9.47
CA GLY A 372 6.24 0.56 10.67
C GLY A 372 7.50 -0.28 10.48
N GLY A 373 8.36 0.09 9.53
CA GLY A 373 9.54 -0.68 9.16
C GLY A 373 9.25 -1.83 8.17
N ALA A 374 8.02 -1.94 7.68
CA ALA A 374 7.64 -2.95 6.68
C ALA A 374 8.33 -2.74 5.32
N GLY A 375 8.85 -1.55 5.01
CA GLY A 375 9.68 -1.26 3.84
C GLY A 375 10.93 -2.15 3.71
N LYS A 376 11.33 -2.85 4.77
CA LYS A 376 12.39 -3.88 4.75
C LYS A 376 11.96 -5.18 4.04
N SER A 377 10.65 -5.40 3.88
CA SER A 377 10.10 -6.68 3.38
C SER A 377 9.04 -6.50 2.30
N PHE A 378 8.42 -5.33 2.22
CA PHE A 378 7.33 -5.03 1.31
C PHE A 378 7.61 -3.75 0.52
N SER A 379 7.07 -3.67 -0.68
CA SER A 379 7.10 -2.47 -1.52
C SER A 379 5.73 -1.81 -1.55
N GLY A 380 5.70 -0.54 -1.94
CA GLY A 380 4.46 0.18 -2.21
C GLY A 380 3.61 -0.46 -3.31
N LEU A 381 2.35 -0.09 -3.35
CA LEU A 381 1.39 -0.60 -4.34
C LEU A 381 1.79 -0.21 -5.77
N ARG A 382 1.73 -1.19 -6.68
CA ARG A 382 2.02 -1.03 -8.11
C ARG A 382 1.11 -1.91 -8.98
N ALA A 383 1.10 -1.61 -10.27
CA ALA A 383 0.29 -2.35 -11.25
C ALA A 383 0.60 -3.86 -11.32
N ASP A 384 1.86 -4.27 -11.11
CA ASP A 384 2.24 -5.67 -11.11
C ASP A 384 1.64 -6.49 -9.95
N GLN A 385 1.22 -5.83 -8.87
CA GLN A 385 0.52 -6.50 -7.77
C GLN A 385 -0.93 -6.88 -8.10
N PHE A 386 -1.48 -6.30 -9.17
CA PHE A 386 -2.78 -6.67 -9.73
C PHE A 386 -2.69 -7.77 -10.80
N GLN A 387 -1.51 -8.35 -10.99
CA GLN A 387 -1.27 -9.45 -11.92
C GLN A 387 -0.90 -10.73 -11.18
N ARG A 388 -1.37 -11.86 -11.72
CA ARG A 388 -0.90 -13.21 -11.35
C ARG A 388 0.17 -13.65 -12.33
N ARG A 389 1.23 -14.24 -11.81
CA ARG A 389 2.30 -14.84 -12.61
C ARG A 389 2.08 -16.33 -12.75
N THR A 390 2.19 -16.84 -13.97
CA THR A 390 2.17 -18.28 -14.26
C THR A 390 3.40 -18.66 -15.08
N SER A 391 4.17 -19.64 -14.59
CA SER A 391 5.28 -20.21 -15.35
C SER A 391 4.77 -21.18 -16.40
N VAL A 392 5.33 -21.14 -17.61
CA VAL A 392 5.06 -22.05 -18.71
C VAL A 392 6.34 -22.78 -19.07
N VAL A 393 6.25 -24.10 -19.20
CA VAL A 393 7.36 -24.96 -19.61
C VAL A 393 6.94 -25.73 -20.85
N ARG A 394 7.74 -25.65 -21.92
CA ARG A 394 7.50 -26.38 -23.17
C ARG A 394 8.76 -27.12 -23.61
N MET A 395 8.61 -28.40 -23.90
CA MET A 395 9.72 -29.25 -24.31
C MET A 395 9.48 -29.84 -25.71
N ASN A 396 10.50 -29.86 -26.51
CA ASN A 396 10.59 -30.69 -27.72
C ASN A 396 11.34 -31.99 -27.40
N GLY A 397 11.45 -32.88 -28.40
CA GLY A 397 12.10 -34.17 -28.21
C GLY A 397 13.56 -34.08 -27.77
N ASP A 398 14.32 -33.16 -28.37
CA ASP A 398 15.74 -32.94 -28.03
C ASP A 398 15.90 -32.44 -26.58
N ALA A 399 15.02 -31.56 -26.14
CA ALA A 399 15.01 -31.06 -24.77
C ALA A 399 14.71 -32.21 -23.78
N VAL A 400 13.76 -33.09 -24.11
CA VAL A 400 13.45 -34.29 -23.32
C VAL A 400 14.71 -35.18 -23.17
N LEU A 401 15.37 -35.50 -24.27
CA LEU A 401 16.57 -36.35 -24.23
C LEU A 401 17.71 -35.72 -23.42
N ARG A 402 17.97 -34.43 -23.60
CA ARG A 402 19.00 -33.70 -22.84
C ARG A 402 18.68 -33.56 -21.37
N SER A 403 17.41 -33.53 -20.99
CA SER A 403 16.99 -33.40 -19.59
C SER A 403 16.93 -34.72 -18.82
N ALA A 404 16.73 -35.84 -19.53
CA ALA A 404 16.48 -37.15 -18.92
C ALA A 404 17.56 -37.59 -17.90
N PRO A 405 18.90 -37.48 -18.17
CA PRO A 405 19.90 -37.89 -17.20
C PRO A 405 19.83 -37.12 -15.88
N TYR A 406 19.56 -35.84 -15.93
CA TYR A 406 19.49 -34.98 -14.75
C TYR A 406 18.24 -35.27 -13.90
N VAL A 407 17.09 -35.44 -14.54
CA VAL A 407 15.85 -35.79 -13.86
C VAL A 407 15.92 -37.15 -13.21
N ALA A 408 16.57 -38.16 -13.89
CA ALA A 408 16.78 -39.46 -13.32
C ALA A 408 17.62 -39.40 -12.03
N GLU A 409 18.67 -38.57 -12.00
CA GLU A 409 19.55 -38.47 -10.83
C GLU A 409 18.83 -37.75 -9.65
N PHE A 410 18.09 -36.67 -9.90
CA PHE A 410 17.27 -36.04 -8.86
C PHE A 410 16.21 -37.01 -8.31
N ALA A 411 15.50 -37.70 -9.19
CA ALA A 411 14.48 -38.65 -8.77
C ALA A 411 15.06 -39.82 -7.95
N ARG A 412 16.30 -40.28 -8.30
CA ARG A 412 17.02 -41.30 -7.53
C ARG A 412 17.34 -40.82 -6.11
N VAL A 413 17.87 -39.60 -5.97
CA VAL A 413 18.28 -39.05 -4.67
C VAL A 413 17.05 -38.76 -3.78
N GLU A 414 15.96 -38.28 -4.37
CA GLU A 414 14.73 -37.92 -3.66
C GLU A 414 13.75 -39.11 -3.48
N GLY A 415 14.04 -40.27 -4.10
CA GLY A 415 13.15 -41.45 -4.06
C GLY A 415 11.86 -41.23 -4.85
N LEU A 416 11.87 -40.39 -5.91
CA LEU A 416 10.71 -40.01 -6.71
C LEU A 416 10.72 -40.71 -8.08
N ASP A 417 10.64 -42.03 -8.10
CA ASP A 417 10.73 -42.87 -9.29
C ASP A 417 9.62 -42.56 -10.33
N ALA A 418 8.43 -42.20 -9.91
CA ALA A 418 7.35 -41.76 -10.80
C ALA A 418 7.69 -40.49 -11.60
N HIS A 419 8.48 -39.57 -11.03
CA HIS A 419 8.97 -38.38 -11.73
C HIS A 419 9.92 -38.77 -12.85
N ASN A 420 10.88 -39.68 -12.55
CA ASN A 420 11.77 -40.21 -13.56
C ASN A 420 10.98 -40.96 -14.65
N HIS A 421 10.07 -41.85 -14.26
CA HIS A 421 9.26 -42.63 -15.19
C HIS A 421 8.48 -41.73 -16.16
N SER A 422 7.89 -40.65 -15.64
CA SER A 422 7.17 -39.67 -16.46
C SER A 422 8.00 -39.08 -17.61
N LEU A 423 9.31 -38.83 -17.40
CA LEU A 423 10.21 -38.36 -18.45
C LEU A 423 10.71 -39.49 -19.33
N GLN A 424 11.04 -40.66 -18.75
CA GLN A 424 11.57 -41.83 -19.48
C GLN A 424 10.60 -42.34 -20.56
N VAL A 425 9.30 -42.43 -20.27
CA VAL A 425 8.31 -42.86 -21.27
C VAL A 425 8.20 -41.89 -22.47
N ARG A 426 8.54 -40.62 -22.27
CA ARG A 426 8.64 -39.63 -23.35
C ARG A 426 9.97 -39.79 -24.13
N ALA A 427 11.07 -39.98 -23.42
CA ALA A 427 12.38 -40.16 -24.02
C ALA A 427 12.41 -41.40 -24.95
N LEU A 428 11.80 -42.52 -24.53
CA LEU A 428 11.66 -43.72 -25.34
C LEU A 428 10.85 -43.56 -26.63
N ARG A 429 9.90 -42.63 -26.64
CA ARG A 429 9.11 -42.33 -27.85
C ARG A 429 9.80 -41.38 -28.82
N VAL A 430 10.67 -40.53 -28.30
CA VAL A 430 11.47 -39.58 -29.12
C VAL A 430 12.65 -40.29 -29.78
N ASN A 431 13.26 -41.25 -29.08
CA ASN A 431 14.39 -42.08 -29.56
C ASN A 431 14.03 -43.52 -29.25
N PRO A 432 13.18 -44.19 -30.12
CA PRO A 432 12.72 -45.57 -29.93
C PRO A 432 13.81 -46.63 -30.07
#